data_bb5e263f4aa2d2bd02cd07881c0543bc
#
_entry.id   bb5e263f4aa2d2bd02cd07881c0543bc
#
_cell.length_a   1.000
_cell.length_b   1.000
_cell.length_c   1.000
_cell.angle_alpha   90.00
_cell.angle_beta   90.00
_cell.angle_gamma   90.00
#
_symmetry.space_group_name_H-M   'P 1'
#
loop_
_entity.id
_entity.type
_entity.pdbx_description
1 polymer ?
#
loop_
_entity_poly.entity_id
_entity_poly.type
_entity_poly.pdbx_seq_one_letter_code
_entity_poly.pdbx_strand_id
1 'polypeptide(L)'
;VKYLNLEMNRLNNITKCALDDNTPVWFGSDVGQFFNSKCGLLDSKSFDYINFLEIQDTMNKKDRIEFCESLMTHAMCYVGYNNDKYGHINYWKIENSWGTDGPYKGNLICSNEWFNEYTYQLIVPKKYLTQNELTVWEGEVTELFPLWDPMGSLA
;
A
#
# COMPACT_ATOMS: atom_id res chain seq x y z
N VAL A 1 -13.01 -4.26 -13.03
CA VAL A 1 -12.37 -2.99 -12.60
C VAL A 1 -11.20 -2.71 -13.53
N LYS A 2 -10.92 -1.44 -13.83
CA LYS A 2 -9.77 -1.00 -14.62
C LYS A 2 -8.69 -0.47 -13.70
N TYR A 3 -7.46 -0.90 -13.90
CA TYR A 3 -6.29 -0.45 -13.14
C TYR A 3 -5.28 0.23 -14.06
N LEU A 4 -4.53 1.17 -13.51
CA LEU A 4 -3.33 1.73 -14.10
C LEU A 4 -2.14 1.22 -13.29
N ASN A 5 -1.29 0.38 -13.90
CA ASN A 5 -0.10 -0.13 -13.23
C ASN A 5 1.01 0.93 -13.23
N LEU A 6 1.49 1.29 -12.06
CA LEU A 6 2.49 2.33 -11.85
C LEU A 6 3.57 1.84 -10.88
N GLU A 7 4.76 2.40 -11.01
CA GLU A 7 5.87 2.19 -10.10
C GLU A 7 5.55 2.69 -8.67
N MET A 8 6.06 2.00 -7.65
CA MET A 8 5.80 2.34 -6.25
C MET A 8 6.20 3.77 -5.87
N ASN A 9 7.30 4.28 -6.41
CA ASN A 9 7.69 5.68 -6.21
C ASN A 9 6.63 6.66 -6.71
N ARG A 10 5.95 6.31 -7.81
CA ARG A 10 4.86 7.12 -8.34
C ARG A 10 3.62 7.05 -7.45
N LEU A 11 3.29 5.88 -6.91
CA LEU A 11 2.20 5.70 -5.96
C LEU A 11 2.44 6.50 -4.67
N ASN A 12 3.67 6.49 -4.14
CA ASN A 12 4.07 7.34 -3.00
C ASN A 12 3.79 8.83 -3.30
N ASN A 13 4.24 9.31 -4.46
CA ASN A 13 4.07 10.71 -4.86
C ASN A 13 2.59 11.09 -5.03
N ILE A 14 1.79 10.25 -5.66
CA ILE A 14 0.34 10.46 -5.81
C ILE A 14 -0.33 10.54 -4.44
N THR A 15 -0.02 9.60 -3.55
CA THR A 15 -0.59 9.57 -2.19
C THR A 15 -0.21 10.85 -1.43
N LYS A 16 1.06 11.25 -1.49
CA LYS A 16 1.54 12.49 -0.88
C LYS A 16 0.78 13.71 -1.41
N CYS A 17 0.71 13.88 -2.74
CA CYS A 17 0.01 15.01 -3.35
C CYS A 17 -1.48 15.05 -2.96
N ALA A 18 -2.14 13.91 -2.88
CA ALA A 18 -3.54 13.85 -2.46
C ALA A 18 -3.70 14.29 -0.99
N LEU A 19 -2.81 13.84 -0.10
CA LEU A 19 -2.84 14.24 1.30
C LEU A 19 -2.49 15.72 1.52
N ASP A 20 -1.58 16.28 0.73
CA ASP A 20 -1.28 17.73 0.72
C ASP A 20 -2.51 18.56 0.33
N ASP A 21 -3.37 18.01 -0.53
CA ASP A 21 -4.67 18.58 -0.91
C ASP A 21 -5.82 18.22 0.08
N ASN A 22 -5.51 17.68 1.25
CA ASN A 22 -6.49 17.18 2.24
C ASN A 22 -7.45 16.13 1.67
N THR A 23 -7.01 15.34 0.72
CA THR A 23 -7.80 14.24 0.12
C THR A 23 -7.28 12.91 0.66
N PRO A 24 -8.03 12.19 1.52
CA PRO A 24 -7.68 10.85 1.96
C PRO A 24 -7.60 9.89 0.78
N VAL A 25 -6.71 8.91 0.88
CA VAL A 25 -6.46 7.95 -0.20
C VAL A 25 -6.86 6.54 0.24
N TRP A 26 -7.90 6.01 -0.36
CA TRP A 26 -8.28 4.61 -0.20
C TRP A 26 -7.21 3.70 -0.81
N PHE A 27 -6.88 2.63 -0.10
CA PHE A 27 -5.90 1.66 -0.57
C PHE A 27 -6.27 0.24 -0.15
N GLY A 28 -5.84 -0.72 -0.96
CA GLY A 28 -5.89 -2.14 -0.66
C GLY A 28 -4.51 -2.68 -0.32
N SER A 29 -4.43 -3.52 0.70
CA SER A 29 -3.16 -4.05 1.20
C SER A 29 -3.30 -5.45 1.80
N ASP A 30 -2.17 -6.11 2.04
CA ASP A 30 -2.08 -7.27 2.92
C ASP A 30 -1.79 -6.82 4.34
N VAL A 31 -2.83 -6.44 5.08
CA VAL A 31 -2.72 -5.84 6.41
C VAL A 31 -2.11 -6.77 7.46
N GLY A 32 -2.19 -8.09 7.26
CA GLY A 32 -1.63 -9.08 8.18
C GLY A 32 -0.12 -9.14 8.20
N GLN A 33 0.53 -8.66 7.14
CA GLN A 33 1.98 -8.74 6.99
C GLN A 33 2.69 -7.73 7.92
N PHE A 34 3.59 -8.25 8.76
CA PHE A 34 4.39 -7.45 9.68
C PHE A 34 3.58 -6.47 10.56
N PHE A 35 2.36 -6.86 10.92
CA PHE A 35 1.48 -6.06 11.76
C PHE A 35 1.68 -6.33 13.24
N ASN A 36 2.21 -5.35 13.95
CA ASN A 36 2.26 -5.35 15.41
C ASN A 36 0.98 -4.68 15.98
N SER A 37 -0.04 -5.47 16.24
CA SER A 37 -1.35 -4.97 16.70
C SER A 37 -1.29 -4.26 18.06
N LYS A 38 -0.37 -4.66 18.95
CA LYS A 38 -0.19 -4.02 20.26
C LYS A 38 0.31 -2.58 20.16
N CYS A 39 1.12 -2.32 19.13
CA CYS A 39 1.68 -0.99 18.87
C CYS A 39 0.90 -0.22 17.79
N GLY A 40 -0.03 -0.85 17.09
CA GLY A 40 -0.71 -0.26 15.93
C GLY A 40 0.24 0.06 14.79
N LEU A 41 1.29 -0.75 14.61
CA LEU A 41 2.39 -0.48 13.69
C LEU A 41 2.45 -1.57 12.61
N LEU A 42 2.53 -1.13 11.37
CA LEU A 42 2.79 -1.92 10.17
C LEU A 42 4.21 -1.57 9.68
N ASP A 43 5.16 -2.45 9.92
CA ASP A 43 6.57 -2.18 9.60
C ASP A 43 7.29 -3.49 9.31
N SER A 44 7.89 -3.60 8.12
CA SER A 44 8.64 -4.78 7.68
C SER A 44 9.80 -5.15 8.62
N LYS A 45 10.20 -4.22 9.49
CA LYS A 45 11.24 -4.42 10.51
C LYS A 45 10.68 -4.78 11.90
N SER A 46 9.35 -4.87 12.07
CA SER A 46 8.73 -5.21 13.36
C SER A 46 9.08 -6.60 13.86
N PHE A 47 9.39 -7.52 12.94
CA PHE A 47 9.73 -8.91 13.23
C PHE A 47 10.93 -9.32 12.39
N ASP A 48 12.04 -9.64 13.03
CA ASP A 48 13.29 -10.01 12.37
C ASP A 48 13.36 -11.54 12.15
N TYR A 49 12.46 -12.06 11.32
CA TYR A 49 12.39 -13.49 11.01
C TYR A 49 13.66 -13.99 10.28
N ILE A 50 14.25 -13.15 9.45
CA ILE A 50 15.42 -13.51 8.62
C ILE A 50 16.59 -13.88 9.51
N ASN A 51 16.96 -13.01 10.44
CA ASN A 51 18.06 -13.27 11.35
C ASN A 51 17.70 -14.34 12.40
N PHE A 52 16.45 -14.33 12.90
CA PHE A 52 16.01 -15.29 13.92
C PHE A 52 15.99 -16.74 13.39
N LEU A 53 15.57 -16.94 12.14
CA LEU A 53 15.45 -18.26 11.52
C LEU A 53 16.66 -18.61 10.63
N GLU A 54 17.63 -17.71 10.50
CA GLU A 54 18.81 -17.88 9.63
C GLU A 54 18.44 -18.22 8.17
N ILE A 55 17.33 -17.62 7.67
CA ILE A 55 16.84 -17.81 6.30
C ILE A 55 17.19 -16.61 5.42
N GLN A 56 17.17 -16.84 4.11
CA GLN A 56 17.21 -15.74 3.14
C GLN A 56 15.79 -15.46 2.64
N ASP A 57 15.35 -14.22 2.79
CA ASP A 57 14.17 -13.76 2.08
C ASP A 57 14.56 -13.51 0.61
N THR A 58 14.00 -14.30 -0.28
CA THR A 58 14.30 -14.23 -1.71
C THR A 58 13.10 -13.75 -2.54
N MET A 59 11.93 -13.63 -1.91
CA MET A 59 10.72 -13.21 -2.61
C MET A 59 10.60 -11.69 -2.66
N ASN A 60 10.59 -11.13 -3.86
CA ASN A 60 10.18 -9.74 -4.06
C ASN A 60 8.65 -9.62 -4.08
N LYS A 61 8.11 -8.39 -4.14
CA LYS A 61 6.67 -8.12 -4.14
C LYS A 61 5.92 -8.85 -5.25
N LYS A 62 6.48 -8.91 -6.46
CA LYS A 62 5.89 -9.60 -7.60
C LYS A 62 5.77 -11.10 -7.33
N ASP A 63 6.86 -11.73 -6.86
CA ASP A 63 6.88 -13.16 -6.58
C ASP A 63 5.87 -13.52 -5.48
N ARG A 64 5.78 -12.71 -4.41
CA ARG A 64 4.78 -12.95 -3.35
C ARG A 64 3.35 -12.95 -3.86
N ILE A 65 3.01 -12.06 -4.80
CA ILE A 65 1.68 -12.04 -5.43
C ILE A 65 1.50 -13.27 -6.34
N GLU A 66 2.45 -13.55 -7.22
CA GLU A 66 2.37 -14.66 -8.18
C GLU A 66 2.26 -16.03 -7.50
N PHE A 67 2.94 -16.22 -6.38
CA PHE A 67 2.87 -17.45 -5.60
C PHE A 67 1.81 -17.45 -4.49
N CYS A 68 0.93 -16.44 -4.45
CA CYS A 68 -0.15 -16.30 -3.47
C CYS A 68 0.34 -16.29 -1.99
N GLU A 69 1.59 -15.90 -1.76
CA GLU A 69 2.13 -15.71 -0.41
C GLU A 69 1.60 -14.42 0.22
N SER A 70 1.30 -13.42 -0.61
CA SER A 70 0.65 -12.18 -0.17
C SER A 70 -0.52 -11.84 -1.07
N LEU A 71 -1.62 -11.43 -0.47
CA LEU A 71 -2.86 -11.08 -1.16
C LEU A 71 -3.41 -9.77 -0.60
N MET A 72 -4.18 -9.05 -1.40
CA MET A 72 -4.91 -7.87 -0.93
C MET A 72 -6.09 -8.32 -0.04
N THR A 73 -5.92 -8.22 1.28
CA THR A 73 -6.88 -8.77 2.26
C THR A 73 -7.76 -7.71 2.91
N HIS A 74 -7.35 -6.44 2.86
CA HIS A 74 -8.05 -5.37 3.60
C HIS A 74 -7.89 -4.01 2.94
N ALA A 75 -8.94 -3.18 3.04
CA ALA A 75 -8.96 -1.82 2.54
C ALA A 75 -9.00 -0.81 3.70
N MET A 76 -8.19 0.24 3.61
CA MET A 76 -8.08 1.32 4.59
C MET A 76 -7.87 2.67 3.91
N CYS A 77 -7.68 3.74 4.69
CA CYS A 77 -7.40 5.08 4.16
C CYS A 77 -6.06 5.63 4.67
N TYR A 78 -5.19 6.08 3.78
CA TYR A 78 -4.12 6.99 4.14
C TYR A 78 -4.69 8.37 4.43
N VAL A 79 -4.37 8.91 5.62
CA VAL A 79 -4.91 10.20 6.10
C VAL A 79 -3.82 11.19 6.52
N GLY A 80 -2.55 10.80 6.44
CA GLY A 80 -1.43 11.66 6.76
C GLY A 80 -0.09 10.97 6.53
N TYR A 81 0.97 11.74 6.60
CA TYR A 81 2.35 11.23 6.49
C TYR A 81 3.30 12.12 7.29
N ASN A 82 4.51 11.61 7.56
CA ASN A 82 5.61 12.44 8.01
C ASN A 82 6.87 12.21 7.18
N ASN A 83 7.74 13.20 7.20
CA ASN A 83 9.04 13.15 6.54
C ASN A 83 10.18 13.02 7.56
N ASP A 84 11.27 12.42 7.11
CA ASP A 84 12.54 12.51 7.80
C ASP A 84 13.14 13.93 7.66
N LYS A 85 14.31 14.14 8.28
CA LYS A 85 15.03 15.41 8.21
C LYS A 85 15.54 15.80 6.82
N TYR A 86 15.49 14.90 5.85
CA TYR A 86 15.90 15.10 4.47
C TYR A 86 14.70 15.30 3.53
N GLY A 87 13.48 15.22 4.05
CA GLY A 87 12.25 15.37 3.27
C GLY A 87 11.72 14.07 2.65
N HIS A 88 12.32 12.92 2.94
CA HIS A 88 11.80 11.63 2.50
C HIS A 88 10.66 11.18 3.41
N ILE A 89 9.63 10.61 2.82
CA ILE A 89 8.52 10.05 3.59
C ILE A 89 9.03 8.85 4.40
N ASN A 90 8.79 8.92 5.71
CA ASN A 90 9.23 7.92 6.66
C ASN A 90 8.07 7.04 7.11
N TYR A 91 6.94 7.66 7.48
CA TYR A 91 5.75 6.95 7.94
C TYR A 91 4.47 7.55 7.34
N TRP A 92 3.45 6.70 7.23
CA TRP A 92 2.09 7.05 6.85
C TRP A 92 1.15 6.81 8.02
N LYS A 93 0.17 7.70 8.19
CA LYS A 93 -0.95 7.50 9.09
C LYS A 93 -2.11 6.91 8.32
N ILE A 94 -2.70 5.86 8.89
CA ILE A 94 -3.82 5.12 8.32
C ILE A 94 -5.02 5.27 9.25
N GLU A 95 -6.18 5.53 8.68
CA GLU A 95 -7.47 5.37 9.35
C GLU A 95 -8.05 3.99 8.98
N ASN A 96 -8.44 3.23 10.01
CA ASN A 96 -8.96 1.88 9.88
C ASN A 96 -10.37 1.78 10.48
N SER A 97 -11.13 0.77 10.06
CA SER A 97 -12.53 0.55 10.44
C SER A 97 -12.74 -0.34 11.69
N TRP A 98 -11.69 -0.70 12.42
CA TRP A 98 -11.78 -1.63 13.57
C TRP A 98 -12.18 -0.97 14.89
N GLY A 99 -12.82 0.18 14.86
CA GLY A 99 -13.24 0.92 16.05
C GLY A 99 -12.11 1.75 16.66
N THR A 100 -12.34 2.21 17.88
CA THR A 100 -11.42 3.13 18.58
C THR A 100 -10.53 2.45 19.60
N ASP A 101 -10.64 1.13 19.75
CA ASP A 101 -9.80 0.34 20.64
C ASP A 101 -8.41 0.18 20.01
N GLY A 102 -7.39 0.53 20.75
CA GLY A 102 -6.02 0.43 20.26
C GLY A 102 -5.20 1.70 20.49
N PRO A 103 -3.87 1.64 20.24
CA PRO A 103 -2.94 2.68 20.64
C PRO A 103 -3.23 4.07 20.06
N TYR A 104 -3.81 4.14 18.86
CA TYR A 104 -4.04 5.39 18.13
C TYR A 104 -5.53 5.65 17.84
N LYS A 105 -6.45 5.14 18.69
CA LYS A 105 -7.90 5.37 18.57
C LYS A 105 -8.44 5.04 17.16
N GLY A 106 -8.18 3.83 16.68
CA GLY A 106 -8.64 3.36 15.38
C GLY A 106 -7.71 3.71 14.22
N ASN A 107 -6.62 4.44 14.46
CA ASN A 107 -5.61 4.69 13.45
C ASN A 107 -4.46 3.68 13.59
N LEU A 108 -3.71 3.51 12.50
CA LEU A 108 -2.47 2.75 12.44
C LEU A 108 -1.35 3.64 11.88
N ILE A 109 -0.12 3.22 12.12
CA ILE A 109 1.05 3.82 11.49
C ILE A 109 1.71 2.77 10.63
N CYS A 110 2.11 3.10 9.40
CA CYS A 110 2.96 2.20 8.63
C CYS A 110 4.24 2.89 8.17
N SER A 111 5.32 2.12 8.11
CA SER A 111 6.57 2.59 7.50
C SER A 111 6.43 2.72 5.99
N ASN A 112 7.26 3.58 5.38
CA ASN A 112 7.27 3.70 3.91
C ASN A 112 7.76 2.41 3.23
N GLU A 113 8.60 1.64 3.89
CA GLU A 113 9.02 0.32 3.43
C GLU A 113 7.83 -0.64 3.37
N TRP A 114 7.00 -0.67 4.42
CA TRP A 114 5.77 -1.46 4.42
C TRP A 114 4.79 -1.01 3.35
N PHE A 115 4.62 0.31 3.16
CA PHE A 115 3.82 0.84 2.04
C PHE A 115 4.27 0.27 0.71
N ASN A 116 5.57 0.29 0.43
CA ASN A 116 6.12 -0.19 -0.84
C ASN A 116 5.90 -1.69 -1.05
N GLU A 117 5.99 -2.49 0.00
CA GLU A 117 5.90 -3.94 -0.09
C GLU A 117 4.47 -4.47 -0.08
N TYR A 118 3.55 -3.87 0.68
CA TYR A 118 2.25 -4.46 0.98
C TYR A 118 1.04 -3.62 0.58
N THR A 119 1.23 -2.43 -0.01
CA THR A 119 0.16 -1.68 -0.68
C THR A 119 0.05 -2.12 -2.13
N TYR A 120 -1.12 -2.62 -2.53
CA TYR A 120 -1.33 -3.16 -3.88
C TYR A 120 -2.18 -2.26 -4.76
N GLN A 121 -3.07 -1.47 -4.18
CA GLN A 121 -4.03 -0.66 -4.92
C GLN A 121 -4.24 0.68 -4.23
N LEU A 122 -4.38 1.74 -5.03
CA LEU A 122 -4.81 3.06 -4.57
C LEU A 122 -6.04 3.51 -5.36
N ILE A 123 -6.95 4.22 -4.69
CA ILE A 123 -8.08 4.88 -5.34
C ILE A 123 -7.91 6.38 -5.15
N VAL A 124 -7.65 7.07 -6.25
CA VAL A 124 -7.36 8.51 -6.25
C VAL A 124 -8.10 9.24 -7.37
N PRO A 125 -8.43 10.52 -7.21
CA PRO A 125 -8.92 11.35 -8.30
C PRO A 125 -7.93 11.46 -9.45
N LYS A 126 -8.42 11.44 -10.69
CA LYS A 126 -7.61 11.54 -11.91
C LYS A 126 -6.73 12.80 -11.99
N LYS A 127 -7.07 13.87 -11.27
CA LYS A 127 -6.29 15.11 -11.22
C LYS A 127 -4.84 14.95 -10.76
N TYR A 128 -4.51 13.84 -10.08
CA TYR A 128 -3.16 13.53 -9.63
C TYR A 128 -2.33 12.76 -10.66
N LEU A 129 -2.93 12.37 -11.78
CA LEU A 129 -2.25 11.71 -12.88
C LEU A 129 -1.59 12.73 -13.80
N THR A 130 -0.44 12.38 -14.34
CA THR A 130 0.20 13.14 -15.43
C THR A 130 -0.59 12.99 -16.73
N GLN A 131 -0.35 13.86 -17.72
CA GLN A 131 -1.02 13.75 -19.01
C GLN A 131 -0.73 12.42 -19.72
N ASN A 132 0.47 11.88 -19.58
CA ASN A 132 0.81 10.57 -20.15
C ASN A 132 0.04 9.43 -19.45
N GLU A 133 -0.05 9.45 -18.12
CA GLU A 133 -0.83 8.47 -17.34
C GLU A 133 -2.33 8.55 -17.67
N LEU A 134 -2.86 9.76 -17.86
CA LEU A 134 -4.25 9.95 -18.31
C LEU A 134 -4.47 9.37 -19.71
N THR A 135 -3.54 9.57 -20.64
CA THR A 135 -3.62 9.01 -21.98
C THR A 135 -3.67 7.48 -21.94
N VAL A 136 -2.83 6.86 -21.12
CA VAL A 136 -2.86 5.39 -20.90
C VAL A 136 -4.16 4.95 -20.24
N TRP A 137 -4.60 5.67 -19.21
CA TRP A 137 -5.87 5.37 -18.52
C TRP A 137 -7.08 5.43 -19.45
N GLU A 138 -7.13 6.37 -20.38
CA GLU A 138 -8.24 6.56 -21.32
C GLU A 138 -8.14 5.64 -22.55
N GLY A 139 -6.97 5.08 -22.78
CA GLY A 139 -6.72 4.12 -23.84
C GLY A 139 -7.39 2.76 -23.65
N GLU A 140 -7.13 1.86 -24.58
CA GLU A 140 -7.62 0.48 -24.51
C GLU A 140 -6.94 -0.28 -23.36
N VAL A 141 -7.65 -1.27 -22.82
CA VAL A 141 -7.08 -2.19 -21.81
C VAL A 141 -6.05 -3.08 -22.52
N THR A 142 -4.82 -3.07 -22.04
CA THR A 142 -3.69 -3.80 -22.64
C THR A 142 -3.59 -5.24 -22.15
N GLU A 143 -4.12 -5.52 -20.94
CA GLU A 143 -4.07 -6.84 -20.33
C GLU A 143 -5.36 -7.13 -19.56
N LEU A 144 -5.87 -8.34 -19.66
CA LEU A 144 -7.05 -8.82 -18.92
C LEU A 144 -6.60 -9.92 -17.97
N PHE A 145 -6.77 -9.70 -16.70
CA PHE A 145 -6.51 -10.73 -15.70
C PHE A 145 -7.64 -11.77 -15.65
N PRO A 146 -7.32 -13.05 -15.49
CA PRO A 146 -8.31 -14.08 -15.26
C PRO A 146 -8.98 -13.87 -13.88
N LEU A 147 -10.20 -14.42 -13.71
CA LEU A 147 -10.97 -14.26 -12.46
C LEU A 147 -10.28 -14.82 -11.19
N TRP A 148 -9.34 -15.71 -11.38
CA TRP A 148 -8.57 -16.33 -10.28
C TRP A 148 -7.25 -15.60 -10.00
N ASP A 149 -6.93 -14.54 -10.76
CA ASP A 149 -5.73 -13.73 -10.52
C ASP A 149 -5.84 -13.04 -9.15
N PRO A 150 -4.76 -13.00 -8.36
CA PRO A 150 -4.75 -12.33 -7.06
C PRO A 150 -5.21 -10.86 -7.10
N MET A 151 -4.92 -10.15 -8.19
CA MET A 151 -5.38 -8.77 -8.40
C MET A 151 -6.81 -8.71 -8.98
N GLY A 152 -7.29 -9.77 -9.62
CA GLY A 152 -8.64 -9.87 -10.16
C GLY A 152 -9.70 -10.27 -9.13
N SER A 153 -9.34 -11.01 -8.10
CA SER A 153 -10.27 -11.58 -7.12
C SER A 153 -10.89 -10.57 -6.15
N LEU A 154 -10.39 -9.35 -6.12
CA LEU A 154 -10.79 -8.27 -5.21
C LEU A 154 -11.49 -7.10 -5.93
N ALA A 155 -11.81 -7.28 -7.18
CA ALA A 155 -12.49 -6.28 -8.00
C ALA A 155 -14.02 -6.39 -7.87
#